data_f3e6b062ce05d6e307a4594fe0c5436c
#
_entry.id   f3e6b062ce05d6e307a4594fe0c5436c
#
_cell.length_a   1.000
_cell.length_b   1.000
_cell.length_c   1.000
_cell.angle_alpha   90.00
_cell.angle_beta   90.00
_cell.angle_gamma   90.00
#
_symmetry.space_group_name_H-M   'P 1'
#
loop_
_entity.id
_entity.type
_entity.pdbx_description
1 polymer ?
#
loop_
_entity_poly.entity_id
_entity_poly.type
_entity_poly.pdbx_seq_one_letter_code
_entity_poly.pdbx_strand_id
1 'polypeptide(L)'
;MGSPSRSRNLVAAISFFLGGSLFAVGAFLAELGTTSLVTVNVTYLVGGFFFSLGGYVSILLAPGHERAWRSAVVLFVGTLLFAVSLVAAFAEGLTPRQSNGWIWLPDILGCICFLVSGHLAMLEVGAGRVRVRPHLLDWWVVAVNQLGSVLFFLAGLAAFTRPATSRELDVALVNWGTFAGAVCFAIGGVIQAFDTPASTETVVSPAHDDIP
;
A
#
# COMPACT_ATOMS: atom_id res chain seq x y z
N MET A 1 23.96 17.52 -1.91
CA MET A 1 22.76 17.10 -2.70
C MET A 1 22.60 15.59 -2.49
N GLY A 2 21.43 15.11 -2.00
CA GLY A 2 21.19 13.68 -1.80
C GLY A 2 21.19 12.93 -3.14
N SER A 3 21.56 11.63 -3.12
CA SER A 3 21.52 10.80 -4.31
C SER A 3 20.09 10.72 -4.87
N PRO A 4 19.90 10.59 -6.20
CA PRO A 4 18.57 10.49 -6.81
C PRO A 4 17.72 9.35 -6.22
N SER A 5 18.35 8.25 -5.80
CA SER A 5 17.67 7.12 -5.14
C SER A 5 17.13 7.50 -3.75
N ARG A 6 17.89 8.24 -2.95
CA ARG A 6 17.43 8.73 -1.65
C ARG A 6 16.24 9.67 -1.76
N SER A 7 16.26 10.60 -2.73
CA SER A 7 15.13 11.52 -2.96
C SER A 7 13.87 10.76 -3.37
N ARG A 8 13.98 9.77 -4.26
CA ARG A 8 12.84 8.92 -4.66
C ARG A 8 12.31 8.09 -3.49
N ASN A 9 13.20 7.50 -2.67
CA ASN A 9 12.79 6.76 -1.49
C ASN A 9 12.01 7.65 -0.51
N LEU A 10 12.47 8.86 -0.28
CA LEU A 10 11.76 9.81 0.58
C LEU A 10 10.39 10.21 0.01
N VAL A 11 10.27 10.40 -1.31
CA VAL A 11 8.98 10.67 -1.97
C VAL A 11 8.02 9.49 -1.78
N ALA A 12 8.47 8.25 -1.98
CA ALA A 12 7.65 7.06 -1.75
C ALA A 12 7.22 6.97 -0.27
N ALA A 13 8.16 7.15 0.65
CA ALA A 13 7.93 7.10 2.09
C ALA A 13 6.89 8.13 2.55
N ILE A 14 7.04 9.40 2.14
CA ILE A 14 6.08 10.47 2.44
C ILE A 14 4.72 10.16 1.83
N SER A 15 4.69 9.64 0.60
CA SER A 15 3.44 9.28 -0.06
C SER A 15 2.69 8.19 0.69
N PHE A 16 3.35 7.11 1.12
CA PHE A 16 2.72 6.07 1.94
C PHE A 16 2.30 6.57 3.31
N PHE A 17 3.11 7.44 3.94
CA PHE A 17 2.73 8.07 5.20
C PHE A 17 1.46 8.92 5.06
N LEU A 18 1.38 9.80 4.07
CA LEU A 18 0.22 10.65 3.84
C LEU A 18 -0.99 9.82 3.42
N GLY A 19 -0.81 8.86 2.53
CA GLY A 19 -1.86 7.95 2.10
C GLY A 19 -2.44 7.17 3.28
N GLY A 20 -1.59 6.51 4.08
CA GLY A 20 -2.00 5.77 5.27
C GLY A 20 -2.68 6.67 6.30
N SER A 21 -2.13 7.86 6.58
CA SER A 21 -2.75 8.81 7.52
C SER A 21 -4.15 9.24 7.08
N LEU A 22 -4.34 9.56 5.79
CA LEU A 22 -5.64 9.96 5.26
C LEU A 22 -6.64 8.79 5.27
N PHE A 23 -6.21 7.56 4.96
CA PHE A 23 -7.08 6.39 5.09
C PHE A 23 -7.47 6.12 6.55
N ALA A 24 -6.53 6.26 7.50
CA ALA A 24 -6.84 6.14 8.92
C ALA A 24 -7.86 7.21 9.37
N VAL A 25 -7.66 8.47 8.97
CA VAL A 25 -8.60 9.55 9.25
C VAL A 25 -9.98 9.26 8.64
N GLY A 26 -10.03 8.85 7.37
CA GLY A 26 -11.28 8.50 6.68
C GLY A 26 -12.04 7.38 7.40
N ALA A 27 -11.34 6.31 7.80
CA ALA A 27 -11.94 5.18 8.52
C ALA A 27 -12.45 5.58 9.92
N PHE A 28 -11.70 6.41 10.62
CA PHE A 28 -12.11 6.93 11.91
C PHE A 28 -13.35 7.84 11.79
N LEU A 29 -13.39 8.73 10.79
CA LEU A 29 -14.57 9.57 10.53
C LEU A 29 -15.80 8.75 10.14
N ALA A 30 -15.61 7.67 9.34
CA ALA A 30 -16.67 6.74 8.99
C ALA A 30 -17.23 6.04 10.23
N GLU A 31 -16.37 5.59 11.14
CA GLU A 31 -16.80 4.96 12.41
C GLU A 31 -17.56 5.91 13.32
N LEU A 32 -17.14 7.16 13.43
CA LEU A 32 -17.83 8.15 14.23
C LEU A 32 -19.24 8.49 13.70
N GLY A 33 -19.48 8.34 12.40
CA GLY A 33 -20.76 8.62 11.75
C GLY A 33 -21.23 10.09 11.84
N THR A 34 -20.35 11.01 12.25
CA THR A 34 -20.68 12.45 12.47
C THR A 34 -20.38 13.31 11.24
N THR A 35 -19.70 12.76 10.25
CA THR A 35 -19.24 13.47 9.07
C THR A 35 -20.00 12.99 7.82
N SER A 36 -20.14 13.88 6.82
CA SER A 36 -20.81 13.50 5.56
C SER A 36 -20.05 12.39 4.83
N LEU A 37 -20.78 11.48 4.17
CA LEU A 37 -20.21 10.42 3.36
C LEU A 37 -19.28 10.98 2.26
N VAL A 38 -19.63 12.13 1.68
CA VAL A 38 -18.80 12.81 0.68
C VAL A 38 -17.44 13.19 1.26
N THR A 39 -17.40 13.74 2.48
CA THR A 39 -16.13 14.10 3.15
C THR A 39 -15.27 12.86 3.41
N VAL A 40 -15.87 11.77 3.87
CA VAL A 40 -15.17 10.49 4.07
C VAL A 40 -14.60 9.99 2.74
N ASN A 41 -15.40 9.94 1.68
CA ASN A 41 -14.98 9.46 0.36
C ASN A 41 -13.89 10.34 -0.26
N VAL A 42 -13.96 11.67 -0.10
CA VAL A 42 -12.90 12.59 -0.55
C VAL A 42 -11.60 12.33 0.21
N THR A 43 -11.67 12.12 1.53
CA THR A 43 -10.49 11.82 2.35
C THR A 43 -9.81 10.52 1.88
N TYR A 44 -10.59 9.46 1.63
CA TYR A 44 -10.07 8.22 1.06
C TYR A 44 -9.50 8.41 -0.35
N LEU A 45 -10.18 9.17 -1.23
CA LEU A 45 -9.72 9.39 -2.59
C LEU A 45 -8.36 10.11 -2.63
N VAL A 46 -8.20 11.15 -1.80
CA VAL A 46 -6.91 11.85 -1.68
C VAL A 46 -5.83 10.92 -1.12
N GLY A 47 -6.16 10.10 -0.12
CA GLY A 47 -5.27 9.07 0.41
C GLY A 47 -4.86 8.07 -0.68
N GLY A 48 -5.81 7.60 -1.50
CA GLY A 48 -5.58 6.69 -2.63
C GLY A 48 -4.65 7.27 -3.69
N PHE A 49 -4.75 8.58 -3.96
CA PHE A 49 -3.80 9.28 -4.83
C PHE A 49 -2.36 9.17 -4.29
N PHE A 50 -2.14 9.42 -3.00
CA PHE A 50 -0.82 9.28 -2.39
C PHE A 50 -0.33 7.83 -2.38
N PHE A 51 -1.18 6.84 -2.13
CA PHE A 51 -0.81 5.43 -2.26
C PHE A 51 -0.37 5.09 -3.69
N SER A 52 -1.09 5.58 -4.71
CA SER A 52 -0.74 5.37 -6.11
C SER A 52 0.59 6.04 -6.48
N LEU A 53 0.84 7.25 -5.97
CA LEU A 53 2.11 7.94 -6.15
C LEU A 53 3.26 7.15 -5.50
N GLY A 54 3.09 6.67 -4.27
CA GLY A 54 4.07 5.84 -3.57
C GLY A 54 4.37 4.55 -4.32
N GLY A 55 3.33 3.85 -4.79
CA GLY A 55 3.45 2.64 -5.61
C GLY A 55 4.20 2.87 -6.91
N TYR A 56 3.88 3.93 -7.64
CA TYR A 56 4.58 4.31 -8.87
C TYR A 56 6.07 4.62 -8.62
N VAL A 57 6.37 5.42 -7.60
CA VAL A 57 7.76 5.75 -7.26
C VAL A 57 8.53 4.50 -6.82
N SER A 58 7.88 3.54 -6.17
CA SER A 58 8.49 2.25 -5.79
C SER A 58 8.91 1.43 -7.01
N ILE A 59 8.17 1.50 -8.13
CA ILE A 59 8.60 0.88 -9.40
C ILE A 59 9.91 1.53 -9.90
N LEU A 60 10.02 2.85 -9.79
CA LEU A 60 11.21 3.60 -10.21
C LEU A 60 12.43 3.38 -9.31
N LEU A 61 12.23 2.85 -8.09
CA LEU A 61 13.28 2.53 -7.14
C LEU A 61 13.88 1.13 -7.35
N ALA A 62 13.21 0.26 -8.11
CA ALA A 62 13.57 -1.15 -8.26
C ALA A 62 14.15 -1.53 -9.63
N PRO A 63 14.89 -0.67 -10.39
CA PRO A 63 15.44 -1.03 -11.68
C PRO A 63 16.48 -2.15 -11.50
N GLY A 64 16.36 -3.22 -12.31
CA GLY A 64 17.29 -4.35 -12.29
C GLY A 64 17.09 -5.38 -11.17
N HIS A 65 16.19 -5.13 -10.23
CA HIS A 65 15.82 -6.06 -9.15
C HIS A 65 14.47 -6.71 -9.45
N GLU A 66 14.48 -7.81 -10.19
CA GLU A 66 13.26 -8.40 -10.77
C GLU A 66 12.14 -8.65 -9.74
N ARG A 67 12.47 -9.17 -8.55
CA ARG A 67 11.48 -9.46 -7.51
C ARG A 67 10.95 -8.19 -6.85
N ALA A 68 11.81 -7.24 -6.52
CA ALA A 68 11.41 -5.93 -5.97
C ALA A 68 10.55 -5.16 -6.99
N TRP A 69 10.92 -5.20 -8.27
CA TRP A 69 10.15 -4.60 -9.34
C TRP A 69 8.76 -5.24 -9.46
N ARG A 70 8.67 -6.57 -9.48
CA ARG A 70 7.39 -7.28 -9.51
C ARG A 70 6.51 -6.94 -8.31
N SER A 71 7.09 -6.88 -7.11
CA SER A 71 6.40 -6.44 -5.90
C SER A 71 5.81 -5.04 -6.09
N ALA A 72 6.62 -4.07 -6.53
CA ALA A 72 6.19 -2.69 -6.72
C ALA A 72 5.10 -2.55 -7.81
N VAL A 73 5.20 -3.29 -8.92
CA VAL A 73 4.18 -3.31 -9.98
C VAL A 73 2.86 -3.87 -9.45
N VAL A 74 2.88 -4.99 -8.74
CA VAL A 74 1.67 -5.58 -8.15
C VAL A 74 1.04 -4.64 -7.12
N LEU A 75 1.85 -3.97 -6.29
CA LEU A 75 1.38 -2.94 -5.38
C LEU A 75 0.67 -1.82 -6.14
N PHE A 76 1.31 -1.28 -7.17
CA PHE A 76 0.75 -0.18 -7.97
C PHE A 76 -0.56 -0.59 -8.65
N VAL A 77 -0.65 -1.79 -9.22
CA VAL A 77 -1.92 -2.33 -9.76
C VAL A 77 -2.99 -2.36 -8.68
N GLY A 78 -2.65 -2.80 -7.46
CA GLY A 78 -3.56 -2.77 -6.32
C GLY A 78 -4.08 -1.37 -6.01
N THR A 79 -3.22 -0.35 -6.03
CA THR A 79 -3.65 1.04 -5.80
C THR A 79 -4.60 1.56 -6.90
N LEU A 80 -4.41 1.15 -8.14
CA LEU A 80 -5.32 1.50 -9.25
C LEU A 80 -6.69 0.82 -9.09
N LEU A 81 -6.73 -0.42 -8.61
CA LEU A 81 -7.99 -1.10 -8.29
C LEU A 81 -8.72 -0.38 -7.15
N PHE A 82 -8.01 0.04 -6.10
CA PHE A 82 -8.59 0.90 -5.07
C PHE A 82 -9.10 2.24 -5.65
N ALA A 83 -8.37 2.87 -6.56
CA ALA A 83 -8.84 4.09 -7.19
C ALA A 83 -10.18 3.90 -7.92
N VAL A 84 -10.37 2.76 -8.60
CA VAL A 84 -11.68 2.42 -9.22
C VAL A 84 -12.77 2.34 -8.15
N SER A 85 -12.54 1.60 -7.06
CA SER A 85 -13.47 1.49 -5.92
C SER A 85 -13.81 2.85 -5.32
N LEU A 86 -12.79 3.66 -5.04
CA LEU A 86 -12.94 4.98 -4.41
C LEU A 86 -13.72 5.97 -5.29
N VAL A 87 -13.51 5.94 -6.60
CA VAL A 87 -14.30 6.75 -7.54
C VAL A 87 -15.74 6.25 -7.61
N ALA A 88 -15.94 4.92 -7.66
CA ALA A 88 -17.28 4.33 -7.70
C ALA A 88 -18.09 4.60 -6.42
N ALA A 89 -17.43 4.82 -5.27
CA ALA A 89 -18.08 5.15 -4.00
C ALA A 89 -18.81 6.52 -3.99
N PHE A 90 -18.60 7.36 -5.01
CA PHE A 90 -19.37 8.60 -5.19
C PHE A 90 -20.69 8.39 -5.95
N ALA A 91 -20.93 7.20 -6.52
CA ALA A 91 -22.18 6.91 -7.21
C ALA A 91 -23.31 6.68 -6.21
N GLU A 92 -24.42 7.40 -6.41
CA GLU A 92 -25.62 7.26 -5.59
C GLU A 92 -26.59 6.22 -6.15
N GLY A 93 -27.40 5.60 -5.28
CA GLY A 93 -28.48 4.71 -5.69
C GLY A 93 -28.04 3.36 -6.27
N LEU A 94 -26.82 2.94 -6.00
CA LEU A 94 -26.34 1.62 -6.44
C LEU A 94 -27.13 0.49 -5.78
N THR A 95 -27.58 -0.47 -6.57
CA THR A 95 -28.06 -1.75 -6.06
C THR A 95 -26.94 -2.53 -5.38
N PRO A 96 -27.22 -3.46 -4.45
CA PRO A 96 -26.17 -4.29 -3.84
C PRO A 96 -25.26 -5.00 -4.84
N ARG A 97 -25.83 -5.46 -5.95
CA ARG A 97 -25.06 -6.11 -7.04
C ARG A 97 -24.11 -5.12 -7.70
N GLN A 98 -24.54 -3.89 -7.95
CA GLN A 98 -23.70 -2.85 -8.54
C GLN A 98 -22.62 -2.38 -7.56
N SER A 99 -22.98 -2.19 -6.29
CA SER A 99 -22.01 -1.86 -5.23
C SER A 99 -20.93 -2.94 -5.12
N ASN A 100 -21.32 -4.22 -5.09
CA ASN A 100 -20.34 -5.32 -5.07
C ASN A 100 -19.51 -5.41 -6.35
N GLY A 101 -20.05 -5.05 -7.51
CA GLY A 101 -19.32 -5.07 -8.77
C GLY A 101 -18.33 -3.92 -8.95
N TRP A 102 -18.70 -2.72 -8.53
CA TRP A 102 -17.92 -1.52 -8.81
C TRP A 102 -17.10 -1.01 -7.61
N ILE A 103 -17.55 -1.29 -6.39
CA ILE A 103 -16.85 -0.87 -5.17
C ILE A 103 -16.13 -2.06 -4.55
N TRP A 104 -16.86 -3.09 -4.11
CA TRP A 104 -16.28 -4.20 -3.36
C TRP A 104 -15.30 -5.05 -4.18
N LEU A 105 -15.62 -5.41 -5.43
CA LEU A 105 -14.77 -6.29 -6.24
C LEU A 105 -13.40 -5.65 -6.56
N PRO A 106 -13.31 -4.40 -7.02
CA PRO A 106 -12.01 -3.75 -7.19
C PRO A 106 -11.26 -3.60 -5.86
N ASP A 107 -11.95 -3.29 -4.77
CA ASP A 107 -11.35 -3.16 -3.44
C ASP A 107 -10.68 -4.47 -2.99
N ILE A 108 -11.41 -5.58 -2.98
CA ILE A 108 -10.88 -6.87 -2.55
C ILE A 108 -9.75 -7.38 -3.46
N LEU A 109 -9.81 -7.12 -4.76
CA LEU A 109 -8.72 -7.43 -5.68
C LEU A 109 -7.49 -6.57 -5.39
N GLY A 110 -7.69 -5.30 -5.03
CA GLY A 110 -6.63 -4.41 -4.54
C GLY A 110 -5.96 -4.93 -3.28
N CYS A 111 -6.75 -5.39 -2.30
CA CYS A 111 -6.26 -6.03 -1.08
C CYS A 111 -5.43 -7.29 -1.39
N ILE A 112 -5.87 -8.13 -2.32
CA ILE A 112 -5.12 -9.31 -2.77
C ILE A 112 -3.78 -8.89 -3.40
N CYS A 113 -3.77 -7.86 -4.24
CA CYS A 113 -2.54 -7.33 -4.81
C CYS A 113 -1.57 -6.86 -3.71
N PHE A 114 -2.06 -6.20 -2.67
CA PHE A 114 -1.23 -5.77 -1.53
C PHE A 114 -0.64 -6.95 -0.78
N LEU A 115 -1.42 -8.01 -0.50
CA LEU A 115 -0.92 -9.24 0.12
C LEU A 115 0.17 -9.90 -0.72
N VAL A 116 -0.04 -10.02 -2.02
CA VAL A 116 0.92 -10.63 -2.96
C VAL A 116 2.18 -9.79 -3.04
N SER A 117 2.04 -8.47 -3.17
CA SER A 117 3.17 -7.53 -3.18
C SER A 117 4.01 -7.64 -1.92
N GLY A 118 3.39 -7.58 -0.75
CA GLY A 118 4.09 -7.68 0.52
C GLY A 118 4.80 -9.05 0.70
N HIS A 119 4.18 -10.15 0.21
CA HIS A 119 4.82 -11.46 0.20
C HIS A 119 6.08 -11.47 -0.69
N LEU A 120 6.00 -10.89 -1.88
CA LEU A 120 7.16 -10.76 -2.79
C LEU A 120 8.27 -9.91 -2.17
N ALA A 121 7.91 -8.82 -1.48
CA ALA A 121 8.86 -7.98 -0.76
C ALA A 121 9.53 -8.73 0.40
N MET A 122 8.78 -9.55 1.16
CA MET A 122 9.34 -10.42 2.20
C MET A 122 10.36 -11.42 1.63
N LEU A 123 10.07 -12.00 0.46
CA LEU A 123 11.01 -12.90 -0.23
C LEU A 123 12.25 -12.15 -0.70
N GLU A 124 12.14 -10.89 -1.10
CA GLU A 124 13.29 -10.07 -1.50
C GLU A 124 14.22 -9.81 -0.32
N VAL A 125 13.68 -9.24 0.77
CA VAL A 125 14.46 -8.97 2.00
C VAL A 125 15.02 -10.26 2.61
N GLY A 126 14.33 -11.39 2.45
CA GLY A 126 14.72 -12.71 2.96
C GLY A 126 15.68 -13.50 2.06
N ALA A 127 16.15 -12.91 0.94
CA ALA A 127 16.97 -13.59 -0.06
C ALA A 127 16.35 -14.91 -0.58
N GLY A 128 15.10 -14.81 -1.04
CA GLY A 128 14.32 -15.90 -1.61
C GLY A 128 13.53 -16.76 -0.62
N ARG A 129 13.58 -16.45 0.67
CA ARG A 129 12.83 -17.15 1.73
C ARG A 129 12.20 -16.15 2.69
N VAL A 130 11.04 -16.48 3.24
CA VAL A 130 10.46 -15.70 4.34
C VAL A 130 11.30 -15.93 5.59
N ARG A 131 12.04 -14.92 6.02
CA ARG A 131 12.90 -14.97 7.21
C ARG A 131 12.68 -13.73 8.07
N VAL A 132 12.70 -13.91 9.37
CA VAL A 132 12.67 -12.83 10.35
C VAL A 132 14.06 -12.21 10.46
N ARG A 133 14.19 -10.91 10.16
CA ARG A 133 15.46 -10.15 10.18
C ARG A 133 15.29 -8.82 10.94
N PRO A 134 15.04 -8.82 12.25
CA PRO A 134 14.65 -7.63 13.02
C PRO A 134 15.75 -6.58 13.14
N HIS A 135 16.98 -6.91 12.73
CA HIS A 135 18.11 -5.99 12.67
C HIS A 135 18.15 -5.13 11.39
N LEU A 136 17.28 -5.42 10.40
CA LEU A 136 17.18 -4.66 9.15
C LEU A 136 15.94 -3.77 9.17
N LEU A 137 16.09 -2.48 8.84
CA LEU A 137 14.95 -1.56 8.70
C LEU A 137 14.00 -1.99 7.60
N ASP A 138 14.53 -2.41 6.44
CA ASP A 138 13.73 -2.95 5.32
C ASP A 138 12.78 -4.06 5.76
N TRP A 139 13.24 -4.94 6.67
CA TRP A 139 12.41 -6.00 7.19
C TRP A 139 11.20 -5.45 7.96
N TRP A 140 11.40 -4.41 8.76
CA TRP A 140 10.31 -3.77 9.50
C TRP A 140 9.33 -3.06 8.59
N VAL A 141 9.82 -2.35 7.55
CA VAL A 141 8.97 -1.74 6.54
C VAL A 141 8.04 -2.79 5.93
N VAL A 142 8.61 -3.90 5.47
CA VAL A 142 7.85 -4.96 4.80
C VAL A 142 6.92 -5.69 5.77
N ALA A 143 7.37 -6.00 6.99
CA ALA A 143 6.57 -6.71 7.98
C ALA A 143 5.35 -5.90 8.43
N VAL A 144 5.52 -4.60 8.71
CA VAL A 144 4.43 -3.71 9.12
C VAL A 144 3.45 -3.48 7.98
N ASN A 145 3.94 -3.26 6.75
CA ASN A 145 3.08 -3.13 5.57
C ASN A 145 2.33 -4.43 5.26
N GLN A 146 2.94 -5.60 5.45
CA GLN A 146 2.26 -6.88 5.27
C GLN A 146 1.15 -7.08 6.31
N LEU A 147 1.38 -6.69 7.56
CA LEU A 147 0.33 -6.68 8.58
C LEU A 147 -0.82 -5.76 8.16
N GLY A 148 -0.51 -4.55 7.68
CA GLY A 148 -1.50 -3.62 7.13
C GLY A 148 -2.30 -4.22 5.99
N SER A 149 -1.64 -4.95 5.08
CA SER A 149 -2.29 -5.64 3.96
C SER A 149 -3.26 -6.73 4.43
N VAL A 150 -2.89 -7.48 5.48
CA VAL A 150 -3.79 -8.49 6.09
C VAL A 150 -5.02 -7.82 6.68
N LEU A 151 -4.85 -6.72 7.40
CA LEU A 151 -5.96 -5.97 8.01
C LEU A 151 -6.88 -5.37 6.95
N PHE A 152 -6.35 -4.80 5.87
CA PHE A 152 -7.13 -4.33 4.73
C PHE A 152 -7.90 -5.47 4.05
N PHE A 153 -7.27 -6.63 3.88
CA PHE A 153 -7.95 -7.79 3.30
C PHE A 153 -9.13 -8.26 4.16
N LEU A 154 -8.96 -8.32 5.48
CA LEU A 154 -10.05 -8.67 6.40
C LEU A 154 -11.19 -7.63 6.37
N ALA A 155 -10.84 -6.34 6.35
CA ALA A 155 -11.81 -5.27 6.18
C ALA A 155 -12.53 -5.37 4.83
N GLY A 156 -11.80 -5.63 3.74
CA GLY A 156 -12.35 -5.83 2.40
C GLY A 156 -13.32 -7.03 2.33
N LEU A 157 -13.02 -8.13 3.01
CA LEU A 157 -13.97 -9.25 3.11
C LEU A 157 -15.26 -8.83 3.81
N ALA A 158 -15.15 -8.04 4.88
CA ALA A 158 -16.29 -7.56 5.66
C ALA A 158 -17.14 -6.50 4.92
N ALA A 159 -16.58 -5.81 3.93
CA ALA A 159 -17.23 -4.79 3.13
C ALA A 159 -18.21 -5.33 2.07
N PHE A 160 -18.30 -6.67 1.89
CA PHE A 160 -19.27 -7.25 0.97
C PHE A 160 -20.70 -6.87 1.34
N THR A 161 -21.42 -6.25 0.40
CA THR A 161 -22.81 -5.83 0.62
C THR A 161 -23.77 -7.00 0.42
N ARG A 162 -24.52 -7.35 1.48
CA ARG A 162 -25.54 -8.42 1.46
C ARG A 162 -26.72 -8.01 0.58
N PRO A 163 -27.08 -8.81 -0.45
CA PRO A 163 -28.23 -8.48 -1.30
C PRO A 163 -29.56 -8.35 -0.54
N ALA A 164 -29.76 -9.15 0.50
CA ALA A 164 -31.01 -9.19 1.27
C ALA A 164 -31.23 -7.96 2.16
N THR A 165 -30.16 -7.31 2.65
CA THR A 165 -30.27 -6.21 3.63
C THR A 165 -29.72 -4.88 3.10
N SER A 166 -29.05 -4.90 1.95
CA SER A 166 -28.31 -3.76 1.40
C SER A 166 -27.28 -3.18 2.38
N ARG A 167 -26.76 -4.00 3.29
CA ARG A 167 -25.73 -3.62 4.28
C ARG A 167 -24.50 -4.50 4.13
N GLU A 168 -23.36 -3.96 4.50
CA GLU A 168 -22.09 -4.67 4.58
C GLU A 168 -22.19 -5.84 5.58
N LEU A 169 -21.26 -6.79 5.45
CA LEU A 169 -21.21 -7.95 6.35
C LEU A 169 -20.95 -7.51 7.80
N ASP A 170 -19.97 -6.61 8.01
CA ASP A 170 -19.59 -6.08 9.31
C ASP A 170 -18.94 -4.69 9.16
N VAL A 171 -19.74 -3.63 9.40
CA VAL A 171 -19.29 -2.23 9.27
C VAL A 171 -18.15 -1.91 10.26
N ALA A 172 -18.21 -2.42 11.48
CA ALA A 172 -17.17 -2.15 12.48
C ALA A 172 -15.82 -2.77 12.05
N LEU A 173 -15.84 -4.00 11.52
CA LEU A 173 -14.63 -4.63 10.99
C LEU A 173 -14.12 -3.89 9.74
N VAL A 174 -14.99 -3.36 8.88
CA VAL A 174 -14.59 -2.51 7.75
C VAL A 174 -13.83 -1.30 8.26
N ASN A 175 -14.41 -0.54 9.18
CA ASN A 175 -13.84 0.72 9.65
C ASN A 175 -12.57 0.50 10.48
N TRP A 176 -12.60 -0.35 11.50
CA TRP A 176 -11.44 -0.60 12.36
C TRP A 176 -10.33 -1.37 11.67
N GLY A 177 -10.66 -2.31 10.80
CA GLY A 177 -9.68 -3.02 9.99
C GLY A 177 -8.97 -2.09 9.00
N THR A 178 -9.72 -1.21 8.33
CA THR A 178 -9.17 -0.17 7.47
C THR A 178 -8.32 0.82 8.27
N PHE A 179 -8.79 1.28 9.43
CA PHE A 179 -8.04 2.17 10.31
C PHE A 179 -6.68 1.56 10.71
N ALA A 180 -6.71 0.36 11.28
CA ALA A 180 -5.51 -0.31 11.77
C ALA A 180 -4.54 -0.64 10.63
N GLY A 181 -5.05 -1.12 9.49
CA GLY A 181 -4.26 -1.37 8.30
C GLY A 181 -3.59 -0.11 7.76
N ALA A 182 -4.33 1.00 7.71
CA ALA A 182 -3.83 2.29 7.26
C ALA A 182 -2.74 2.86 8.19
N VAL A 183 -2.91 2.71 9.52
CA VAL A 183 -1.87 3.06 10.51
C VAL A 183 -0.59 2.25 10.27
N CYS A 184 -0.70 0.96 9.95
CA CYS A 184 0.48 0.15 9.60
C CYS A 184 1.21 0.73 8.39
N PHE A 185 0.51 1.12 7.32
CA PHE A 185 1.15 1.74 6.14
C PHE A 185 1.76 3.11 6.47
N ALA A 186 1.13 3.92 7.32
CA ALA A 186 1.71 5.17 7.78
C ALA A 186 3.01 4.94 8.56
N ILE A 187 3.02 3.97 9.48
CA ILE A 187 4.22 3.57 10.24
C ILE A 187 5.30 3.05 9.29
N GLY A 188 4.93 2.19 8.33
CA GLY A 188 5.84 1.68 7.30
C GLY A 188 6.50 2.81 6.51
N GLY A 189 5.73 3.84 6.12
CA GLY A 189 6.23 5.04 5.46
C GLY A 189 7.23 5.81 6.34
N VAL A 190 6.95 5.97 7.64
CA VAL A 190 7.90 6.60 8.58
C VAL A 190 9.20 5.80 8.65
N ILE A 191 9.14 4.48 8.84
CA ILE A 191 10.34 3.63 8.92
C ILE A 191 11.14 3.71 7.61
N GLN A 192 10.47 3.66 6.46
CA GLN A 192 11.08 3.77 5.13
C GLN A 192 11.82 5.11 4.93
N ALA A 193 11.34 6.21 5.52
CA ALA A 193 12.00 7.51 5.41
C ALA A 193 13.39 7.52 6.07
N PHE A 194 13.62 6.68 7.07
CA PHE A 194 14.92 6.51 7.75
C PHE A 194 15.80 5.47 7.08
N ASP A 195 15.25 4.67 6.16
CA ASP A 195 16.01 3.70 5.40
C ASP A 195 16.86 4.42 4.35
N THR A 196 18.16 4.07 4.32
CA THR A 196 19.10 4.62 3.35
C THR A 196 19.34 3.52 2.30
N PRO A 197 18.76 3.63 1.09
CA PRO A 197 19.04 2.67 0.03
C PRO A 197 20.54 2.53 -0.15
N ALA A 198 21.04 1.29 -0.15
CA ALA A 198 22.44 1.03 -0.38
C ALA A 198 22.87 1.71 -1.68
N SER A 199 23.85 2.59 -1.62
CA SER A 199 24.44 3.21 -2.80
C SER A 199 24.99 2.06 -3.66
N THR A 200 24.53 1.95 -4.90
CA THR A 200 25.16 1.08 -5.88
C THR A 200 26.53 1.70 -6.19
N GLU A 201 27.49 1.46 -5.33
CA GLU A 201 28.90 1.71 -5.66
C GLU A 201 29.20 0.82 -6.85
N THR A 202 29.35 1.46 -7.99
CA THR A 202 29.96 0.86 -9.16
C THR A 202 31.33 0.37 -8.68
N VAL A 203 31.47 -0.94 -8.53
CA VAL A 203 32.79 -1.57 -8.39
C VAL A 203 33.50 -1.28 -9.69
N VAL A 204 34.24 -0.16 -9.70
CA VAL A 204 35.24 0.10 -10.70
C VAL A 204 36.29 -0.98 -10.46
N SER A 205 36.20 -2.05 -11.25
CA SER A 205 37.28 -3.06 -11.35
C SER A 205 38.58 -2.31 -11.63
N PRO A 206 39.62 -2.44 -10.81
CA PRO A 206 40.91 -1.86 -11.15
C PRO A 206 41.34 -2.45 -12.46
N ALA A 207 41.58 -1.58 -13.44
CA ALA A 207 42.22 -1.95 -14.70
C ALA A 207 43.51 -2.73 -14.37
N HIS A 208 43.56 -3.94 -14.86
CA HIS A 208 44.78 -4.73 -14.85
C HIS A 208 45.71 -4.04 -15.84
N ASP A 209 46.62 -3.20 -15.30
CA ASP A 209 47.75 -2.70 -16.05
C ASP A 209 48.69 -3.90 -16.27
N ASP A 210 48.53 -4.55 -17.41
CA ASP A 210 49.54 -5.41 -17.97
C ASP A 210 50.68 -4.51 -18.44
N ILE A 211 51.74 -4.48 -17.68
CA ILE A 211 53.02 -3.89 -18.05
C ILE A 211 53.88 -5.01 -18.70
N PRO A 212 54.59 -4.72 -19.80
CA PRO A 212 55.20 -5.65 -20.73
C PRO A 212 56.38 -6.44 -20.16
#